data_4d526d38d4dd5f1b374ff5808e562171
#
_entry.id   4d526d38d4dd5f1b374ff5808e562171
#
_cell.length_a   1.000
_cell.length_b   1.000
_cell.length_c   1.000
_cell.angle_alpha   90.00
_cell.angle_beta   90.00
_cell.angle_gamma   90.00
#
_symmetry.space_group_name_H-M   'P 1'
#
loop_
_entity.id
_entity.type
_entity.pdbx_description
1 polymer ?
#
loop_
_entity_poly.entity_id
_entity_poly.type
_entity_poly.pdbx_seq_one_letter_code
_entity_poly.pdbx_strand_id
1 'polypeptide(L)'
;MKRWQFVSHAASAIAILLTPISAHAADVSAGKEKAELCIGCHGENGISQMENIPSLAGQQDQFIQWQLVYFRAGSRKNEQMQPIVEQLNNEDIRNLGAYFASLTPPPSPKDDNPDLSTKGKQAAAGRRCASCHTDNFAGTKAVARLTGQREEYLLKALRDYKSGQRVGGGQAAMADVAYPLSDEEIEALAHYLAHL
;
A
#
# COMPACT_ATOMS: atom_id res chain seq x y z
N MET A 1 -69.52 -44.95 -7.91
CA MET A 1 -68.61 -44.41 -8.92
C MET A 1 -68.02 -43.12 -8.35
N LYS A 2 -66.74 -43.11 -7.85
CA LYS A 2 -66.04 -41.95 -7.31
C LYS A 2 -65.18 -41.31 -8.41
N ARG A 3 -65.50 -40.08 -8.79
CA ARG A 3 -64.69 -39.27 -9.74
C ARG A 3 -63.52 -38.65 -8.99
N TRP A 4 -62.29 -38.99 -9.43
CA TRP A 4 -61.07 -38.38 -8.97
C TRP A 4 -60.86 -37.10 -9.79
N GLN A 5 -60.76 -35.94 -9.10
CA GLN A 5 -60.39 -34.69 -9.70
C GLN A 5 -58.86 -34.56 -9.63
N PHE A 6 -58.19 -34.50 -10.77
CA PHE A 6 -56.75 -34.16 -10.86
C PHE A 6 -56.60 -32.65 -10.73
N VAL A 7 -55.96 -32.23 -9.63
CA VAL A 7 -55.56 -30.83 -9.45
C VAL A 7 -54.21 -30.67 -10.16
N SER A 8 -54.20 -29.91 -11.25
CA SER A 8 -53.01 -29.59 -12.00
C SER A 8 -52.28 -28.44 -11.29
N HIS A 9 -51.09 -28.69 -10.71
CA HIS A 9 -50.22 -27.66 -10.15
C HIS A 9 -49.36 -27.08 -11.28
N ALA A 10 -49.65 -25.86 -11.67
CA ALA A 10 -48.78 -25.09 -12.57
C ALA A 10 -47.56 -24.64 -11.77
N ALA A 11 -46.40 -25.23 -12.07
CA ALA A 11 -45.12 -24.77 -11.51
C ALA A 11 -44.67 -23.50 -12.24
N SER A 12 -44.82 -22.35 -11.60
CA SER A 12 -44.25 -21.09 -12.09
C SER A 12 -42.72 -21.11 -11.92
N ALA A 13 -42.01 -21.26 -13.03
CA ALA A 13 -40.54 -21.10 -13.05
C ALA A 13 -40.19 -19.62 -12.95
N ILE A 14 -39.67 -19.20 -11.81
CA ILE A 14 -39.07 -17.86 -11.64
C ILE A 14 -37.71 -17.88 -12.31
N ALA A 15 -37.57 -17.23 -13.46
CA ALA A 15 -36.29 -17.00 -14.11
C ALA A 15 -35.52 -15.90 -13.36
N ILE A 16 -34.51 -16.30 -12.58
CA ILE A 16 -33.57 -15.36 -11.94
C ILE A 16 -32.65 -14.84 -13.03
N LEU A 17 -32.86 -13.60 -13.45
CA LEU A 17 -31.93 -12.89 -14.33
C LEU A 17 -30.66 -12.55 -13.55
N LEU A 18 -29.63 -13.37 -13.69
CA LEU A 18 -28.28 -13.10 -13.22
C LEU A 18 -27.69 -12.01 -14.13
N THR A 19 -27.77 -10.75 -13.71
CA THR A 19 -27.01 -9.68 -14.37
C THR A 19 -25.54 -9.89 -14.05
N PRO A 20 -24.63 -9.97 -15.05
CA PRO A 20 -23.20 -10.07 -14.79
C PRO A 20 -22.76 -8.80 -14.07
N ILE A 21 -22.23 -8.93 -12.86
CA ILE A 21 -21.51 -7.86 -12.19
C ILE A 21 -20.17 -7.75 -12.93
N SER A 22 -20.07 -6.79 -13.84
CA SER A 22 -18.80 -6.46 -14.50
C SER A 22 -17.86 -5.88 -13.46
N ALA A 23 -16.93 -6.70 -12.97
CA ALA A 23 -15.78 -6.19 -12.24
C ALA A 23 -14.94 -5.36 -13.22
N HIS A 24 -15.04 -4.03 -13.16
CA HIS A 24 -14.21 -3.16 -13.97
C HIS A 24 -12.76 -3.30 -13.51
N ALA A 25 -11.86 -3.62 -14.43
CA ALA A 25 -10.42 -3.53 -14.20
C ALA A 25 -10.06 -2.08 -13.84
N ALA A 26 -9.01 -1.90 -13.05
CA ALA A 26 -8.53 -0.56 -12.71
C ALA A 26 -8.09 0.19 -13.99
N ASP A 27 -8.47 1.47 -14.08
CA ASP A 27 -8.14 2.35 -15.20
C ASP A 27 -6.95 3.25 -14.80
N VAL A 28 -5.80 2.99 -15.44
CA VAL A 28 -4.56 3.75 -15.21
C VAL A 28 -4.69 5.20 -15.65
N SER A 29 -5.47 5.48 -16.72
CA SER A 29 -5.68 6.85 -17.22
C SER A 29 -6.51 7.67 -16.23
N ALA A 30 -7.62 7.11 -15.76
CA ALA A 30 -8.43 7.73 -14.70
C ALA A 30 -7.63 7.89 -13.39
N GLY A 31 -6.76 6.92 -13.08
CA GLY A 31 -5.83 7.02 -11.96
C GLY A 31 -4.84 8.18 -12.09
N LYS A 32 -4.31 8.41 -13.31
CA LYS A 32 -3.44 9.54 -13.60
C LYS A 32 -4.15 10.89 -13.38
N GLU A 33 -5.37 11.03 -13.89
CA GLU A 33 -6.18 12.25 -13.71
C GLU A 33 -6.45 12.51 -12.22
N LYS A 34 -6.83 11.47 -11.47
CA LYS A 34 -7.09 11.60 -10.05
C LYS A 34 -5.82 11.90 -9.23
N ALA A 35 -4.63 11.47 -9.70
CA ALA A 35 -3.34 11.70 -9.05
C ALA A 35 -2.93 13.16 -8.97
N GLU A 36 -3.59 14.07 -9.71
CA GLU A 36 -3.41 15.53 -9.59
C GLU A 36 -3.59 16.02 -8.14
N LEU A 37 -4.43 15.33 -7.36
CA LEU A 37 -4.60 15.61 -5.93
C LEU A 37 -3.36 15.25 -5.08
N CYS A 38 -2.44 14.46 -5.62
CA CYS A 38 -1.31 13.86 -4.89
C CYS A 38 0.03 14.54 -5.21
N ILE A 39 0.16 15.10 -6.44
CA ILE A 39 1.45 15.58 -6.99
C ILE A 39 2.09 16.69 -6.17
N GLY A 40 1.30 17.55 -5.55
CA GLY A 40 1.80 18.68 -4.74
C GLY A 40 2.72 18.25 -3.59
N CYS A 41 2.53 17.03 -3.05
CA CYS A 41 3.33 16.47 -1.97
C CYS A 41 4.19 15.29 -2.43
N HIS A 42 3.61 14.38 -3.24
CA HIS A 42 4.28 13.16 -3.66
C HIS A 42 5.12 13.29 -4.92
N GLY A 43 5.14 14.50 -5.53
CA GLY A 43 5.89 14.80 -6.76
C GLY A 43 5.14 14.43 -8.04
N GLU A 44 5.45 15.13 -9.13
CA GLU A 44 4.75 15.05 -10.42
C GLU A 44 4.67 13.64 -11.00
N ASN A 45 5.74 12.86 -10.81
CA ASN A 45 5.81 11.46 -11.25
C ASN A 45 5.71 10.48 -10.07
N GLY A 46 5.12 10.90 -8.95
CA GLY A 46 5.06 10.08 -7.74
C GLY A 46 6.42 9.92 -7.04
N ILE A 47 7.42 10.77 -7.36
CA ILE A 47 8.74 10.78 -6.73
C ILE A 47 8.84 12.03 -5.86
N SER A 48 8.65 11.85 -4.56
CA SER A 48 8.64 12.95 -3.59
C SER A 48 10.01 13.59 -3.41
N GLN A 49 10.01 14.91 -3.26
CA GLN A 49 11.17 15.69 -2.85
C GLN A 49 10.98 16.29 -1.44
N MET A 50 9.83 16.03 -0.81
CA MET A 50 9.50 16.57 0.49
C MET A 50 9.90 15.60 1.60
N GLU A 51 10.48 16.14 2.66
CA GLU A 51 10.86 15.39 3.85
C GLU A 51 9.64 14.66 4.45
N ASN A 52 9.83 13.41 4.85
CA ASN A 52 8.81 12.56 5.46
C ASN A 52 7.59 12.24 4.58
N ILE A 53 7.58 12.66 3.31
CA ILE A 53 6.55 12.30 2.32
C ILE A 53 7.10 11.18 1.42
N PRO A 54 6.41 10.04 1.30
CA PRO A 54 6.92 8.92 0.52
C PRO A 54 6.83 9.15 -0.98
N SER A 55 7.76 8.55 -1.73
CA SER A 55 7.56 8.30 -3.14
C SER A 55 6.52 7.19 -3.33
N LEU A 56 5.65 7.36 -4.33
CA LEU A 56 4.57 6.43 -4.68
C LEU A 56 4.86 5.67 -5.97
N ALA A 57 5.76 6.19 -6.83
CA ALA A 57 6.12 5.57 -8.10
C ALA A 57 6.69 4.16 -7.91
N GLY A 58 6.14 3.20 -8.68
CA GLY A 58 6.53 1.79 -8.61
C GLY A 58 6.18 1.08 -7.29
N GLN A 59 5.36 1.70 -6.44
CA GLN A 59 4.87 1.06 -5.24
C GLN A 59 3.80 0.02 -5.60
N GLN A 60 3.68 -1.01 -4.81
CA GLN A 60 2.73 -2.09 -5.06
C GLN A 60 1.28 -1.59 -5.06
N ASP A 61 0.53 -1.95 -6.10
CA ASP A 61 -0.86 -1.52 -6.32
C ASP A 61 -1.75 -1.75 -5.09
N GLN A 62 -1.85 -2.99 -4.62
CA GLN A 62 -2.67 -3.32 -3.46
C GLN A 62 -2.19 -2.65 -2.18
N PHE A 63 -0.88 -2.42 -2.03
CA PHE A 63 -0.35 -1.68 -0.89
C PHE A 63 -0.87 -0.24 -0.89
N ILE A 64 -0.82 0.47 -2.03
CA ILE A 64 -1.36 1.84 -2.16
C ILE A 64 -2.85 1.84 -1.82
N GLN A 65 -3.63 0.94 -2.42
CA GLN A 65 -5.07 0.84 -2.17
C GLN A 65 -5.36 0.70 -0.67
N TRP A 66 -4.67 -0.23 0.01
CA TRP A 66 -4.88 -0.43 1.45
C TRP A 66 -4.45 0.78 2.29
N GLN A 67 -3.36 1.47 1.94
CA GLN A 67 -2.97 2.68 2.65
C GLN A 67 -4.04 3.78 2.54
N LEU A 68 -4.59 4.00 1.35
CA LEU A 68 -5.68 4.97 1.13
C LEU A 68 -6.94 4.58 1.91
N VAL A 69 -7.30 3.28 1.92
CA VAL A 69 -8.42 2.77 2.72
C VAL A 69 -8.18 2.98 4.23
N TYR A 70 -6.97 2.70 4.73
CA TYR A 70 -6.64 2.89 6.14
C TYR A 70 -6.69 4.35 6.58
N PHE A 71 -6.21 5.27 5.75
CA PHE A 71 -6.36 6.70 6.00
C PHE A 71 -7.85 7.10 6.01
N ARG A 72 -8.63 6.69 5.00
CA ARG A 72 -10.05 7.01 4.90
C ARG A 72 -10.87 6.45 6.06
N ALA A 73 -10.53 5.26 6.54
CA ALA A 73 -11.16 4.63 7.70
C ALA A 73 -10.65 5.15 9.06
N GLY A 74 -9.64 6.03 9.09
CA GLY A 74 -9.04 6.56 10.31
C GLY A 74 -8.20 5.56 11.10
N SER A 75 -7.97 4.34 10.56
CA SER A 75 -7.07 3.34 11.19
C SER A 75 -5.60 3.66 11.00
N ARG A 76 -5.25 4.45 9.99
CA ARG A 76 -3.98 5.14 9.84
C ARG A 76 -4.24 6.64 9.87
N LYS A 77 -3.70 7.33 10.87
CA LYS A 77 -3.95 8.76 11.07
C LYS A 77 -2.85 9.60 10.43
N ASN A 78 -3.21 10.63 9.71
CA ASN A 78 -2.34 11.67 9.20
C ASN A 78 -3.17 12.89 8.78
N GLU A 79 -2.90 14.03 9.39
CA GLU A 79 -3.70 15.25 9.20
C GLU A 79 -3.65 15.78 7.75
N GLN A 80 -2.54 15.56 7.04
CA GLN A 80 -2.39 15.99 5.64
C GLN A 80 -3.14 15.07 4.68
N MET A 81 -3.11 13.74 4.95
CA MET A 81 -3.76 12.76 4.08
C MET A 81 -5.26 12.67 4.28
N GLN A 82 -5.77 12.95 5.48
CA GLN A 82 -7.19 12.81 5.81
C GLN A 82 -8.10 13.58 4.83
N PRO A 83 -7.92 14.89 4.58
CA PRO A 83 -8.80 15.65 3.69
C PRO A 83 -8.67 15.21 2.21
N ILE A 84 -7.56 14.59 1.83
CA ILE A 84 -7.36 14.07 0.48
C ILE A 84 -8.16 12.77 0.27
N VAL A 85 -8.05 11.82 1.22
CA VAL A 85 -8.69 10.50 1.07
C VAL A 85 -10.20 10.55 1.22
N GLU A 86 -10.74 11.53 1.91
CA GLU A 86 -12.19 11.77 2.01
C GLU A 86 -12.84 12.10 0.66
N GLN A 87 -12.06 12.60 -0.30
CA GLN A 87 -12.51 12.91 -1.65
C GLN A 87 -12.49 11.70 -2.59
N LEU A 88 -11.96 10.54 -2.13
CA LEU A 88 -11.76 9.36 -2.96
C LEU A 88 -12.87 8.33 -2.75
N ASN A 89 -13.47 7.86 -3.84
CA ASN A 89 -14.33 6.69 -3.84
C ASN A 89 -13.49 5.39 -4.03
N ASN A 90 -14.16 4.23 -4.03
CA ASN A 90 -13.45 2.95 -4.16
C ASN A 90 -12.82 2.75 -5.55
N GLU A 91 -13.41 3.33 -6.58
CA GLU A 91 -12.89 3.27 -7.94
C GLU A 91 -11.64 4.15 -8.07
N ASP A 92 -11.67 5.38 -7.54
CA ASP A 92 -10.50 6.26 -7.45
C ASP A 92 -9.32 5.55 -6.76
N ILE A 93 -9.56 4.86 -5.65
CA ILE A 93 -8.51 4.13 -4.90
C ILE A 93 -7.91 3.01 -5.76
N ARG A 94 -8.71 2.23 -6.48
CA ARG A 94 -8.20 1.19 -7.38
C ARG A 94 -7.39 1.79 -8.52
N ASN A 95 -7.90 2.83 -9.15
CA ASN A 95 -7.25 3.50 -10.28
C ASN A 95 -5.93 4.15 -9.88
N LEU A 96 -5.88 4.82 -8.72
CA LEU A 96 -4.65 5.39 -8.15
C LEU A 96 -3.61 4.31 -7.83
N GLY A 97 -4.03 3.17 -7.26
CA GLY A 97 -3.14 2.03 -7.01
C GLY A 97 -2.49 1.55 -8.30
N ALA A 98 -3.29 1.29 -9.33
CA ALA A 98 -2.80 0.85 -10.63
C ALA A 98 -1.90 1.90 -11.31
N TYR A 99 -2.26 3.17 -11.24
CA TYR A 99 -1.45 4.25 -11.82
C TYR A 99 -0.07 4.34 -11.19
N PHE A 100 0.03 4.50 -9.86
CA PHE A 100 1.33 4.62 -9.21
C PHE A 100 2.19 3.35 -9.33
N ALA A 101 1.57 2.18 -9.35
CA ALA A 101 2.27 0.92 -9.60
C ALA A 101 2.84 0.81 -11.02
N SER A 102 2.24 1.48 -12.00
CA SER A 102 2.71 1.51 -13.40
C SER A 102 3.90 2.44 -13.62
N LEU A 103 4.18 3.35 -12.69
CA LEU A 103 5.29 4.29 -12.82
C LEU A 103 6.64 3.61 -12.51
N THR A 104 7.70 4.12 -13.16
CA THR A 104 9.06 3.69 -12.85
C THR A 104 9.44 4.11 -11.43
N PRO A 105 9.90 3.18 -10.57
CA PRO A 105 10.37 3.53 -9.24
C PRO A 105 11.51 4.55 -9.28
N PRO A 106 11.68 5.38 -8.24
CA PRO A 106 12.84 6.27 -8.17
C PRO A 106 14.14 5.44 -8.18
N PRO A 107 15.20 5.94 -8.82
CA PRO A 107 16.52 5.36 -8.69
C PRO A 107 16.98 5.49 -7.24
N SER A 108 17.70 4.48 -6.75
CA SER A 108 18.36 4.58 -5.45
C SER A 108 19.47 5.62 -5.51
N PRO A 109 19.58 6.52 -4.51
CA PRO A 109 20.68 7.46 -4.44
C PRO A 109 22.01 6.72 -4.25
N LYS A 110 23.12 7.40 -4.54
CA LYS A 110 24.44 6.84 -4.26
C LYS A 110 24.60 6.67 -2.73
N ASP A 111 25.04 5.49 -2.32
CA ASP A 111 25.37 5.22 -0.92
C ASP A 111 26.54 6.09 -0.46
N ASP A 112 26.30 6.95 0.48
CA ASP A 112 27.28 7.89 1.06
C ASP A 112 27.80 7.42 2.43
N ASN A 113 27.24 6.31 2.99
CA ASN A 113 27.69 5.70 4.24
C ASN A 113 27.65 4.16 4.18
N PRO A 114 28.63 3.53 3.51
CA PRO A 114 28.68 2.07 3.34
C PRO A 114 28.73 1.27 4.67
N ASP A 115 29.28 1.87 5.72
CA ASP A 115 29.30 1.24 7.05
C ASP A 115 27.90 1.14 7.65
N LEU A 116 27.11 2.18 7.49
CA LEU A 116 25.72 2.20 7.92
C LEU A 116 24.87 1.23 7.10
N SER A 117 25.08 1.20 5.77
CA SER A 117 24.46 0.20 4.88
C SER A 117 24.80 -1.23 5.27
N THR A 118 26.04 -1.49 5.67
CA THR A 118 26.45 -2.83 6.13
C THR A 118 25.69 -3.23 7.41
N LYS A 119 25.55 -2.33 8.37
CA LYS A 119 24.74 -2.54 9.59
C LYS A 119 23.27 -2.76 9.27
N GLY A 120 22.71 -1.95 8.36
CA GLY A 120 21.34 -2.08 7.91
C GLY A 120 21.05 -3.41 7.23
N LYS A 121 21.97 -3.87 6.37
CA LYS A 121 21.90 -5.19 5.75
C LYS A 121 21.91 -6.32 6.78
N GLN A 122 22.76 -6.24 7.81
CA GLN A 122 22.80 -7.21 8.90
C GLN A 122 21.51 -7.20 9.70
N ALA A 123 20.99 -6.02 10.05
CA ALA A 123 19.71 -5.87 10.74
C ALA A 123 18.55 -6.43 9.91
N ALA A 124 18.49 -6.14 8.61
CA ALA A 124 17.47 -6.66 7.71
C ALA A 124 17.48 -8.19 7.63
N ALA A 125 18.66 -8.81 7.58
CA ALA A 125 18.81 -10.25 7.60
C ALA A 125 18.40 -10.85 8.96
N GLY A 126 18.88 -10.30 10.06
CA GLY A 126 18.56 -10.75 11.42
C GLY A 126 17.08 -10.65 11.76
N ARG A 127 16.41 -9.61 11.29
CA ARG A 127 14.96 -9.38 11.46
C ARG A 127 14.11 -10.03 10.36
N ARG A 128 14.74 -10.72 9.39
CA ARG A 128 14.08 -11.46 8.31
C ARG A 128 13.13 -10.59 7.47
N CYS A 129 13.47 -9.35 7.20
CA CYS A 129 12.62 -8.40 6.49
C CYS A 129 12.25 -8.88 5.07
N ALA A 130 13.19 -9.55 4.38
CA ALA A 130 12.99 -10.12 3.06
C ALA A 130 11.90 -11.20 3.00
N SER A 131 11.56 -11.85 4.12
CA SER A 131 10.52 -12.90 4.13
C SER A 131 9.14 -12.38 3.70
N CYS A 132 8.86 -11.10 3.89
CA CYS A 132 7.63 -10.44 3.44
C CYS A 132 7.92 -9.45 2.31
N HIS A 133 9.02 -8.66 2.41
CA HIS A 133 9.33 -7.61 1.44
C HIS A 133 10.06 -8.09 0.19
N THR A 134 10.29 -9.39 0.05
CA THR A 134 11.05 -10.07 -1.01
C THR A 134 12.58 -9.83 -0.91
N ASP A 135 13.38 -10.65 -1.58
CA ASP A 135 14.86 -10.61 -1.45
C ASP A 135 15.48 -9.31 -1.97
N ASN A 136 14.83 -8.67 -2.94
CA ASN A 136 15.22 -7.37 -3.49
C ASN A 136 14.45 -6.19 -2.86
N PHE A 137 13.67 -6.43 -1.83
CA PHE A 137 12.83 -5.43 -1.14
C PHE A 137 11.88 -4.65 -2.07
N ALA A 138 11.54 -5.21 -3.23
CA ALA A 138 10.57 -4.62 -4.13
C ALA A 138 9.12 -4.74 -3.63
N GLY A 139 8.89 -5.56 -2.61
CA GLY A 139 7.56 -5.84 -2.09
C GLY A 139 6.74 -6.74 -3.01
N THR A 140 5.52 -7.05 -2.61
CA THR A 140 4.57 -7.84 -3.41
C THR A 140 3.15 -7.66 -2.91
N LYS A 141 2.16 -7.57 -3.79
CA LYS A 141 0.75 -7.42 -3.43
C LYS A 141 0.53 -6.27 -2.43
N ALA A 142 0.10 -6.59 -1.20
CA ALA A 142 -0.14 -5.62 -0.14
C ALA A 142 1.10 -5.31 0.73
N VAL A 143 2.25 -5.89 0.40
CA VAL A 143 3.53 -5.63 1.08
C VAL A 143 4.32 -4.57 0.33
N ALA A 144 4.77 -3.54 1.04
CA ALA A 144 5.44 -2.38 0.46
C ALA A 144 6.75 -2.70 -0.26
N ARG A 145 7.00 -1.98 -1.36
CA ARG A 145 8.35 -1.76 -1.89
C ARG A 145 9.11 -0.84 -0.94
N LEU A 146 10.34 -1.19 -0.59
CA LEU A 146 11.22 -0.44 0.30
C LEU A 146 12.42 0.15 -0.43
N THR A 147 12.96 -0.56 -1.43
CA THR A 147 14.12 -0.09 -2.22
C THR A 147 13.85 1.22 -2.94
N GLY A 148 14.79 2.14 -2.84
CA GLY A 148 14.69 3.46 -3.44
C GLY A 148 13.64 4.37 -2.81
N GLN A 149 13.07 3.97 -1.66
CA GLN A 149 12.20 4.87 -0.90
C GLN A 149 13.04 5.89 -0.12
N ARG A 150 12.51 7.06 0.09
CA ARG A 150 13.17 8.12 0.84
C ARG A 150 13.59 7.68 2.24
N GLU A 151 14.84 7.92 2.58
CA GLU A 151 15.41 7.51 3.86
C GLU A 151 14.65 8.10 5.05
N GLU A 152 14.35 9.40 5.02
CA GLU A 152 13.63 10.11 6.09
C GLU A 152 12.23 9.54 6.29
N TYR A 153 11.57 9.12 5.18
CA TYR A 153 10.27 8.48 5.28
C TYR A 153 10.36 7.06 5.84
N LEU A 154 11.38 6.27 5.47
CA LEU A 154 11.60 4.94 6.03
C LEU A 154 11.87 5.01 7.53
N LEU A 155 12.73 5.97 7.94
CA LEU A 155 13.03 6.26 9.33
C LEU A 155 11.75 6.60 10.11
N LYS A 156 10.98 7.56 9.61
CA LYS A 156 9.68 7.93 10.19
C LYS A 156 8.74 6.75 10.27
N ALA A 157 8.59 5.98 9.20
CA ALA A 157 7.66 4.86 9.14
C ALA A 157 7.99 3.77 10.17
N LEU A 158 9.27 3.43 10.35
CA LEU A 158 9.71 2.45 11.36
C LEU A 158 9.47 2.96 12.78
N ARG A 159 9.72 4.25 13.04
CA ARG A 159 9.44 4.89 14.33
C ARG A 159 7.93 4.94 14.62
N ASP A 160 7.11 5.26 13.62
CA ASP A 160 5.65 5.28 13.74
C ASP A 160 5.10 3.87 14.07
N TYR A 161 5.66 2.81 13.47
CA TYR A 161 5.31 1.44 13.82
C TYR A 161 5.77 1.06 15.23
N LYS A 162 7.02 1.38 15.60
CA LYS A 162 7.60 1.10 16.93
C LYS A 162 6.82 1.77 18.05
N SER A 163 6.40 3.03 17.85
CA SER A 163 5.66 3.82 18.84
C SER A 163 4.16 3.50 18.89
N GLY A 164 3.64 2.70 17.96
CA GLY A 164 2.22 2.44 17.85
C GLY A 164 1.39 3.59 17.24
N GLN A 165 2.01 4.62 16.66
CA GLN A 165 1.29 5.66 15.91
C GLN A 165 0.75 5.13 14.57
N ARG A 166 1.41 4.12 14.00
CA ARG A 166 0.99 3.44 12.79
C ARG A 166 0.62 2.00 13.12
N VAL A 167 -0.64 1.80 13.50
CA VAL A 167 -1.22 0.50 13.88
C VAL A 167 -2.60 0.33 13.26
N GLY A 168 -3.12 -0.89 13.29
CA GLY A 168 -4.45 -1.23 12.82
C GLY A 168 -4.48 -1.73 11.37
N GLY A 169 -5.60 -2.34 10.99
CA GLY A 169 -5.74 -3.02 9.69
C GLY A 169 -4.64 -4.06 9.48
N GLY A 170 -4.14 -4.20 8.26
CA GLY A 170 -3.03 -5.11 7.91
C GLY A 170 -1.63 -4.65 8.32
N GLN A 171 -1.50 -3.62 9.16
CA GLN A 171 -0.22 -3.02 9.54
C GLN A 171 0.33 -3.56 10.88
N ALA A 172 -0.45 -4.36 11.62
CA ALA A 172 -0.06 -4.90 12.92
C ALA A 172 1.25 -5.70 12.87
N ALA A 173 1.45 -6.50 11.81
CA ALA A 173 2.69 -7.27 11.63
C ALA A 173 3.95 -6.39 11.60
N MET A 174 3.87 -5.19 11.02
CA MET A 174 5.00 -4.25 11.02
C MET A 174 5.23 -3.59 12.37
N ALA A 175 4.18 -3.38 13.17
CA ALA A 175 4.33 -2.91 14.53
C ALA A 175 5.07 -3.94 15.39
N ASP A 176 4.72 -5.22 15.28
CA ASP A 176 5.41 -6.31 15.99
C ASP A 176 6.88 -6.44 15.59
N VAL A 177 7.18 -6.26 14.29
CA VAL A 177 8.57 -6.27 13.78
C VAL A 177 9.37 -5.06 14.23
N ALA A 178 8.75 -3.87 14.25
CA ALA A 178 9.43 -2.63 14.58
C ALA A 178 9.62 -2.42 16.09
N TYR A 179 8.73 -2.97 16.92
CA TYR A 179 8.78 -2.79 18.38
C TYR A 179 10.14 -3.15 19.02
N PRO A 180 10.80 -4.29 18.70
CA PRO A 180 12.08 -4.66 19.30
C PRO A 180 13.30 -4.01 18.64
N LEU A 181 13.15 -3.17 17.58
CA LEU A 181 14.29 -2.51 16.94
C LEU A 181 14.90 -1.45 17.85
N SER A 182 16.22 -1.36 17.91
CA SER A 182 16.89 -0.19 18.48
C SER A 182 16.81 1.01 17.54
N ASP A 183 17.10 2.22 18.04
CA ASP A 183 17.10 3.40 17.18
C ASP A 183 18.24 3.34 16.15
N GLU A 184 19.39 2.75 16.52
CA GLU A 184 20.52 2.50 15.63
C GLU A 184 20.16 1.48 14.52
N GLU A 185 19.39 0.42 14.85
CA GLU A 185 18.88 -0.52 13.85
C GLU A 185 17.90 0.17 12.88
N ILE A 186 17.04 1.05 13.38
CA ILE A 186 16.08 1.80 12.58
C ILE A 186 16.81 2.74 11.61
N GLU A 187 17.83 3.47 12.07
CA GLU A 187 18.64 4.35 11.22
C GLU A 187 19.39 3.55 10.15
N ALA A 188 20.04 2.47 10.55
CA ALA A 188 20.78 1.62 9.61
C ALA A 188 19.86 0.97 8.57
N LEU A 189 18.67 0.49 8.97
CA LEU A 189 17.68 -0.08 8.06
C LEU A 189 17.17 0.96 7.08
N ALA A 190 16.82 2.16 7.54
CA ALA A 190 16.31 3.23 6.68
C ALA A 190 17.35 3.61 5.63
N HIS A 191 18.60 3.80 6.05
CA HIS A 191 19.70 4.11 5.15
C HIS A 191 19.93 3.00 4.13
N TYR A 192 20.13 1.75 4.56
CA TYR A 192 20.38 0.61 3.68
C TYR A 192 19.28 0.46 2.63
N LEU A 193 18.00 0.50 3.03
CA LEU A 193 16.87 0.27 2.12
C LEU A 193 16.65 1.42 1.13
N ALA A 194 17.02 2.63 1.50
CA ALA A 194 16.94 3.79 0.60
C ALA A 194 18.01 3.73 -0.51
N HIS A 195 19.19 3.16 -0.20
CA HIS A 195 20.36 3.12 -1.09
C HIS A 195 20.57 1.78 -1.81
N LEU A 196 19.63 0.83 -1.63
CA LEU A 196 19.71 -0.51 -2.21
C LEU A 196 19.26 -0.55 -3.68
#